data_559a055208680eeab78d5b68fc764af2
#
_entry.id   559a055208680eeab78d5b68fc764af2
#
_cell.length_a   1.000
_cell.length_b   1.000
_cell.length_c   1.000
_cell.angle_alpha   90.00
_cell.angle_beta   90.00
_cell.angle_gamma   90.00
#
_symmetry.space_group_name_H-M   'P 1'
#
loop_
_entity.id
_entity.type
_entity.pdbx_description
1 polymer ?
#
loop_
_entity_poly.entity_id
_entity_poly.type
_entity_poly.pdbx_seq_one_letter_code
_entity_poly.pdbx_strand_id
1 'polypeptide(L)'
;MRKKDDTLRAVLLSHARDLADAEGIGAVNIRSLARRAGVATGTVYNYFFSKDEILLSLTEEDWARTLEELRGRLTAPSFDGQLEQLFTFLRARIDASAGALMRSLGSVDPEGQARMAAMQETLGQALLRRMDQDPAIRRDIWDGDFSRERFARFLVAHLTLLLRAPEPDVGFFLALVRRILY
;
A
#
# COMPACT_ATOMS: atom_id res chain seq x y z
N MET A 1 32.47 7.27 -7.62
CA MET A 1 31.25 6.65 -7.05
C MET A 1 30.53 5.93 -8.20
N ARG A 2 30.46 4.59 -8.17
CA ARG A 2 29.84 3.80 -9.25
C ARG A 2 28.33 4.08 -9.20
N LYS A 3 27.73 4.57 -10.31
CA LYS A 3 26.29 4.79 -10.42
C LYS A 3 25.58 3.49 -10.11
N LYS A 4 24.65 3.48 -9.16
CA LYS A 4 23.83 2.30 -8.86
C LYS A 4 23.09 1.93 -10.15
N ASP A 5 23.18 0.68 -10.56
CA ASP A 5 22.52 0.17 -11.76
C ASP A 5 21.06 -0.15 -11.37
N ASP A 6 20.13 0.71 -11.79
CA ASP A 6 18.70 0.53 -11.52
C ASP A 6 18.17 -0.79 -12.09
N THR A 7 18.78 -1.28 -13.17
CA THR A 7 18.45 -2.58 -13.78
C THR A 7 18.77 -3.73 -12.82
N LEU A 8 19.96 -3.70 -12.16
CA LEU A 8 20.31 -4.75 -11.21
C LEU A 8 19.43 -4.70 -9.95
N ARG A 9 19.03 -3.49 -9.50
CA ARG A 9 18.09 -3.36 -8.39
C ARG A 9 16.76 -4.03 -8.71
N ALA A 10 16.21 -3.79 -9.90
CA ALA A 10 14.96 -4.41 -10.35
C ALA A 10 15.08 -5.95 -10.45
N VAL A 11 16.19 -6.46 -10.98
CA VAL A 11 16.48 -7.90 -11.04
C VAL A 11 16.54 -8.52 -9.64
N LEU A 12 17.23 -7.87 -8.69
CA LEU A 12 17.27 -8.32 -7.31
C LEU A 12 15.88 -8.36 -6.66
N LEU A 13 15.03 -7.34 -6.89
CA LEU A 13 13.66 -7.34 -6.39
C LEU A 13 12.80 -8.43 -7.03
N SER A 14 12.97 -8.72 -8.32
CA SER A 14 12.30 -9.86 -8.96
C SER A 14 12.69 -11.18 -8.28
N HIS A 15 13.97 -11.43 -8.02
CA HIS A 15 14.42 -12.62 -7.31
C HIS A 15 13.92 -12.68 -5.86
N ALA A 16 13.81 -11.52 -5.19
CA ALA A 16 13.26 -11.46 -3.84
C ALA A 16 11.76 -11.82 -3.82
N ARG A 17 11.01 -11.38 -4.84
CA ARG A 17 9.60 -11.77 -5.03
C ARG A 17 9.45 -13.25 -5.27
N ASP A 18 10.24 -13.82 -6.18
CA ASP A 18 10.23 -15.26 -6.45
C ASP A 18 10.54 -16.10 -5.19
N LEU A 19 11.46 -15.61 -4.33
CA LEU A 19 11.75 -16.24 -3.04
C LEU A 19 10.55 -16.17 -2.10
N ALA A 20 9.91 -15.00 -2.01
CA ALA A 20 8.74 -14.82 -1.16
C ALA A 20 7.57 -15.71 -1.59
N ASP A 21 7.35 -15.84 -2.90
CA ASP A 21 6.26 -16.64 -3.48
C ASP A 21 6.52 -18.15 -3.35
N ALA A 22 7.76 -18.60 -3.55
CA ALA A 22 8.10 -20.03 -3.53
C ALA A 22 8.34 -20.59 -2.13
N GLU A 23 8.99 -19.82 -1.25
CA GLU A 23 9.51 -20.28 0.05
C GLU A 23 8.96 -19.47 1.23
N GLY A 24 8.13 -18.46 0.95
CA GLY A 24 7.57 -17.54 1.94
C GLY A 24 8.51 -16.38 2.31
N ILE A 25 7.94 -15.34 2.90
CA ILE A 25 8.64 -14.10 3.29
C ILE A 25 9.81 -14.36 4.26
N GLY A 26 9.71 -15.43 5.07
CA GLY A 26 10.78 -15.86 5.97
C GLY A 26 12.09 -16.14 5.26
N ALA A 27 12.04 -16.67 4.04
CA ALA A 27 13.20 -17.03 3.22
C ALA A 27 13.92 -15.82 2.61
N VAL A 28 13.24 -14.67 2.49
CA VAL A 28 13.82 -13.45 1.90
C VAL A 28 14.84 -12.85 2.88
N ASN A 29 16.12 -12.87 2.48
CA ASN A 29 17.21 -12.20 3.18
C ASN A 29 18.38 -11.95 2.21
N ILE A 30 19.35 -11.16 2.64
CA ILE A 30 20.51 -10.77 1.80
C ILE A 30 21.24 -11.98 1.21
N ARG A 31 21.46 -13.05 2.01
CA ARG A 31 22.23 -14.22 1.58
C ARG A 31 21.44 -15.07 0.58
N SER A 32 20.15 -15.34 0.85
CA SER A 32 19.30 -16.11 -0.07
C SER A 32 19.11 -15.37 -1.39
N LEU A 33 18.94 -14.04 -1.33
CA LEU A 33 18.85 -13.18 -2.52
C LEU A 33 20.14 -13.20 -3.34
N ALA A 34 21.32 -13.05 -2.71
CA ALA A 34 22.61 -13.10 -3.38
C ALA A 34 22.83 -14.45 -4.09
N ARG A 35 22.53 -15.56 -3.40
CA ARG A 35 22.62 -16.92 -3.96
C ARG A 35 21.70 -17.09 -5.16
N ARG A 36 20.43 -16.65 -5.06
CA ARG A 36 19.44 -16.78 -6.14
C ARG A 36 19.77 -15.91 -7.35
N ALA A 37 20.29 -14.72 -7.12
CA ALA A 37 20.70 -13.80 -8.18
C ALA A 37 22.09 -14.11 -8.79
N GLY A 38 22.84 -15.07 -8.23
CA GLY A 38 24.19 -15.41 -8.70
C GLY A 38 25.22 -14.31 -8.47
N VAL A 39 25.05 -13.47 -7.44
CA VAL A 39 25.95 -12.36 -7.12
C VAL A 39 26.56 -12.49 -5.72
N ALA A 40 27.63 -11.76 -5.45
CA ALA A 40 28.20 -11.70 -4.11
C ALA A 40 27.26 -10.96 -3.14
N THR A 41 27.22 -11.35 -1.86
CA THR A 41 26.43 -10.67 -0.82
C THR A 41 26.76 -9.18 -0.70
N GLY A 42 28.06 -8.81 -0.89
CA GLY A 42 28.47 -7.40 -0.93
C GLY A 42 27.81 -6.61 -2.07
N THR A 43 27.50 -7.26 -3.20
CA THR A 43 26.77 -6.63 -4.28
C THR A 43 25.33 -6.30 -3.87
N VAL A 44 24.66 -7.23 -3.15
CA VAL A 44 23.29 -6.99 -2.65
C VAL A 44 23.29 -5.87 -1.61
N TYR A 45 24.29 -5.79 -0.73
CA TYR A 45 24.43 -4.71 0.26
C TYR A 45 24.59 -3.32 -0.37
N ASN A 46 25.04 -3.21 -1.62
CA ASN A 46 25.06 -1.92 -2.32
C ASN A 46 23.66 -1.39 -2.65
N TYR A 47 22.63 -2.24 -2.62
CA TYR A 47 21.24 -1.91 -2.97
C TYR A 47 20.29 -1.97 -1.78
N PHE A 48 20.50 -2.91 -0.85
CA PHE A 48 19.63 -3.15 0.31
C PHE A 48 20.50 -3.39 1.55
N PHE A 49 20.35 -2.54 2.57
CA PHE A 49 21.13 -2.66 3.81
C PHE A 49 20.59 -3.74 4.74
N SER A 50 19.31 -4.12 4.60
CA SER A 50 18.66 -5.08 5.48
C SER A 50 17.59 -5.91 4.74
N LYS A 51 17.12 -6.97 5.42
CA LYS A 51 15.93 -7.70 4.99
C LYS A 51 14.71 -6.78 4.91
N ASP A 52 14.53 -5.91 5.91
CA ASP A 52 13.39 -5.04 6.01
C ASP A 52 13.32 -4.06 4.84
N GLU A 53 14.47 -3.56 4.38
CA GLU A 53 14.54 -2.72 3.18
C GLU A 53 14.15 -3.48 1.90
N ILE A 54 14.52 -4.76 1.77
CA ILE A 54 14.06 -5.60 0.65
C ILE A 54 12.54 -5.73 0.70
N LEU A 55 11.99 -6.09 1.87
CA LEU A 55 10.56 -6.28 2.05
C LEU A 55 9.76 -4.99 1.82
N LEU A 56 10.27 -3.86 2.29
CA LEU A 56 9.67 -2.56 2.06
C LEU A 56 9.65 -2.18 0.57
N SER A 57 10.76 -2.43 -0.13
CA SER A 57 10.85 -2.20 -1.58
C SER A 57 9.88 -3.09 -2.37
N LEU A 58 9.72 -4.36 -1.98
CA LEU A 58 8.69 -5.24 -2.56
C LEU A 58 7.27 -4.70 -2.30
N THR A 59 7.01 -4.23 -1.08
CA THR A 59 5.71 -3.65 -0.72
C THR A 59 5.40 -2.40 -1.55
N GLU A 60 6.38 -1.53 -1.79
CA GLU A 60 6.20 -0.35 -2.63
C GLU A 60 5.88 -0.70 -4.09
N GLU A 61 6.59 -1.69 -4.66
CA GLU A 61 6.28 -2.14 -6.02
C GLU A 61 4.89 -2.77 -6.12
N ASP A 62 4.50 -3.59 -5.14
CA ASP A 62 3.18 -4.20 -5.10
C ASP A 62 2.08 -3.16 -4.90
N TRP A 63 2.35 -2.14 -4.09
CA TRP A 63 1.44 -1.01 -3.90
C TRP A 63 1.23 -0.21 -5.18
N ALA A 64 2.31 0.15 -5.88
CA ALA A 64 2.23 0.89 -7.14
C ALA A 64 1.40 0.11 -8.18
N ARG A 65 1.63 -1.20 -8.31
CA ARG A 65 0.87 -2.09 -9.19
C ARG A 65 -0.60 -2.18 -8.76
N THR A 66 -0.84 -2.30 -7.47
CA THR A 66 -2.19 -2.35 -6.87
C THR A 66 -2.98 -1.09 -7.21
N LEU A 67 -2.38 0.09 -7.07
CA LEU A 67 -3.03 1.36 -7.42
C LEU A 67 -3.32 1.48 -8.93
N GLU A 68 -2.44 0.96 -9.78
CA GLU A 68 -2.67 0.94 -11.23
C GLU A 68 -3.84 0.02 -11.60
N GLU A 69 -3.89 -1.20 -11.04
CA GLU A 69 -5.00 -2.12 -11.23
C GLU A 69 -6.34 -1.56 -10.72
N LEU A 70 -6.31 -0.81 -9.61
CA LEU A 70 -7.49 -0.15 -9.04
C LEU A 70 -8.11 0.90 -9.97
N ARG A 71 -7.29 1.61 -10.77
CA ARG A 71 -7.80 2.68 -11.65
C ARG A 71 -8.90 2.20 -12.59
N GLY A 72 -8.79 0.96 -13.09
CA GLY A 72 -9.80 0.35 -13.96
C GLY A 72 -10.94 -0.36 -13.25
N ARG A 73 -10.87 -0.53 -11.93
CA ARG A 73 -11.83 -1.34 -11.15
C ARG A 73 -12.81 -0.51 -10.33
N LEU A 74 -12.52 0.76 -10.08
CA LEU A 74 -13.43 1.66 -9.35
C LEU A 74 -14.47 2.22 -10.32
N THR A 75 -15.54 1.47 -10.55
CA THR A 75 -16.59 1.76 -11.53
C THR A 75 -17.91 2.25 -10.92
N ALA A 76 -18.05 2.15 -9.60
CA ALA A 76 -19.26 2.64 -8.92
C ALA A 76 -19.46 4.14 -9.18
N PRO A 77 -20.72 4.59 -9.40
CA PRO A 77 -21.00 5.98 -9.72
C PRO A 77 -20.78 6.94 -8.55
N SER A 78 -20.91 6.46 -7.31
CA SER A 78 -20.75 7.25 -6.09
C SER A 78 -19.40 6.98 -5.41
N PHE A 79 -18.92 7.97 -4.67
CA PHE A 79 -17.65 7.85 -3.94
C PHE A 79 -17.68 6.75 -2.87
N ASP A 80 -18.78 6.63 -2.12
CA ASP A 80 -18.96 5.58 -1.10
C ASP A 80 -18.94 4.18 -1.72
N GLY A 81 -19.56 3.99 -2.89
CA GLY A 81 -19.50 2.74 -3.64
C GLY A 81 -18.08 2.44 -4.16
N GLN A 82 -17.33 3.45 -4.61
CA GLN A 82 -15.93 3.28 -4.98
C GLN A 82 -15.04 2.94 -3.78
N LEU A 83 -15.35 3.48 -2.60
CA LEU A 83 -14.66 3.16 -1.35
C LEU A 83 -14.89 1.71 -0.93
N GLU A 84 -16.10 1.18 -1.12
CA GLU A 84 -16.43 -0.22 -0.91
C GLU A 84 -15.65 -1.14 -1.87
N GLN A 85 -15.63 -0.80 -3.16
CA GLN A 85 -14.85 -1.52 -4.18
C GLN A 85 -13.35 -1.52 -3.85
N LEU A 86 -12.81 -0.37 -3.41
CA LEU A 86 -11.44 -0.22 -2.96
C LEU A 86 -11.14 -1.16 -1.79
N PHE A 87 -11.98 -1.13 -0.75
CA PHE A 87 -11.79 -1.99 0.42
C PHE A 87 -11.80 -3.48 0.03
N THR A 88 -12.82 -3.90 -0.71
CA THR A 88 -12.99 -5.30 -1.15
C THR A 88 -11.78 -5.78 -1.95
N PHE A 89 -11.30 -4.95 -2.87
CA PHE A 89 -10.14 -5.28 -3.68
C PHE A 89 -8.85 -5.38 -2.84
N LEU A 90 -8.59 -4.41 -1.97
CA LEU A 90 -7.40 -4.42 -1.11
C LEU A 90 -7.44 -5.58 -0.12
N ARG A 91 -8.61 -5.89 0.45
CA ARG A 91 -8.78 -7.01 1.38
C ARG A 91 -8.48 -8.34 0.71
N ALA A 92 -9.06 -8.60 -0.47
CA ALA A 92 -8.80 -9.82 -1.23
C ALA A 92 -7.30 -9.99 -1.55
N ARG A 93 -6.61 -8.88 -1.84
CA ARG A 93 -5.18 -8.89 -2.14
C ARG A 93 -4.32 -9.17 -0.90
N ILE A 94 -4.70 -8.61 0.26
CA ILE A 94 -4.05 -8.88 1.55
C ILE A 94 -4.24 -10.35 1.96
N ASP A 95 -5.41 -10.90 1.75
CA ASP A 95 -5.70 -12.30 2.09
C ASP A 95 -4.96 -13.28 1.15
N ALA A 96 -4.72 -12.92 -0.12
CA ALA A 96 -4.10 -13.79 -1.11
C ALA A 96 -2.57 -13.96 -0.93
N SER A 97 -1.80 -12.92 -0.60
CA SER A 97 -0.33 -13.02 -0.47
C SER A 97 0.35 -11.85 0.22
N ALA A 98 -0.16 -10.63 0.02
CA ALA A 98 0.46 -9.41 0.58
C ALA A 98 0.26 -9.28 2.10
N GLY A 99 -0.70 -10.00 2.68
CA GLY A 99 -0.96 -9.97 4.12
C GLY A 99 0.21 -10.43 4.97
N ALA A 100 0.99 -11.40 4.50
CA ALA A 100 2.21 -11.82 5.17
C ALA A 100 3.28 -10.73 5.10
N LEU A 101 3.41 -10.03 3.96
CA LEU A 101 4.36 -8.94 3.77
C LEU A 101 3.98 -7.72 4.63
N MET A 102 2.72 -7.29 4.62
CA MET A 102 2.24 -6.18 5.46
C MET A 102 2.32 -6.47 6.96
N ARG A 103 2.09 -7.72 7.37
CA ARG A 103 2.24 -8.12 8.78
C ARG A 103 3.71 -8.17 9.23
N SER A 104 4.64 -8.50 8.34
CA SER A 104 6.06 -8.58 8.66
C SER A 104 6.73 -7.20 8.83
N LEU A 105 6.10 -6.12 8.37
CA LEU A 105 6.59 -4.73 8.51
C LEU A 105 6.32 -4.14 9.91
N GLY A 106 6.04 -4.95 10.91
CA GLY A 106 5.67 -4.52 12.27
C GLY A 106 6.73 -3.76 13.07
N SER A 107 7.99 -3.73 12.62
CA SER A 107 9.09 -2.98 13.24
C SER A 107 9.91 -2.27 12.17
N VAL A 108 9.30 -1.31 11.50
CA VAL A 108 9.96 -0.55 10.42
C VAL A 108 10.75 0.59 11.05
N ASP A 109 12.00 0.78 10.62
CA ASP A 109 12.83 1.91 10.99
C ASP A 109 12.20 3.27 10.57
N PRO A 110 12.73 4.42 11.00
CA PRO A 110 12.16 5.72 10.66
C PRO A 110 12.05 5.98 9.15
N GLU A 111 12.97 5.46 8.34
CA GLU A 111 12.91 5.58 6.88
C GLU A 111 11.74 4.78 6.31
N GLY A 112 11.54 3.56 6.77
CA GLY A 112 10.42 2.73 6.39
C GLY A 112 9.07 3.32 6.80
N GLN A 113 9.00 3.95 7.98
CA GLN A 113 7.80 4.68 8.41
C GLN A 113 7.49 5.86 7.46
N ALA A 114 8.50 6.61 7.04
CA ALA A 114 8.33 7.72 6.10
C ALA A 114 7.84 7.22 4.72
N ARG A 115 8.37 6.09 4.24
CA ARG A 115 7.93 5.47 2.97
C ARG A 115 6.48 4.97 3.06
N MET A 116 6.09 4.34 4.18
CA MET A 116 4.70 3.93 4.41
C MET A 116 3.76 5.14 4.48
N ALA A 117 4.17 6.23 5.12
CA ALA A 117 3.41 7.47 5.16
C ALA A 117 3.23 8.08 3.75
N ALA A 118 4.26 8.04 2.90
CA ALA A 118 4.16 8.49 1.51
C ALA A 118 3.17 7.65 0.68
N MET A 119 3.12 6.33 0.92
CA MET A 119 2.13 5.45 0.29
C MET A 119 0.70 5.81 0.72
N GLN A 120 0.49 6.06 2.02
CA GLN A 120 -0.81 6.51 2.56
C GLN A 120 -1.22 7.88 2.01
N GLU A 121 -0.28 8.82 1.89
CA GLU A 121 -0.53 10.12 1.28
C GLU A 121 -0.97 9.99 -0.19
N THR A 122 -0.31 9.11 -0.96
CA THR A 122 -0.69 8.83 -2.35
C THR A 122 -2.14 8.33 -2.45
N LEU A 123 -2.55 7.44 -1.55
CA LEU A 123 -3.93 6.98 -1.48
C LEU A 123 -4.88 8.12 -1.09
N GLY A 124 -4.50 8.94 -0.10
CA GLY A 124 -5.28 10.10 0.33
C GLY A 124 -5.56 11.07 -0.82
N GLN A 125 -4.53 11.40 -1.61
CA GLN A 125 -4.66 12.24 -2.81
C GLN A 125 -5.56 11.58 -3.89
N ALA A 126 -5.52 10.26 -4.03
CA ALA A 126 -6.42 9.56 -4.94
C ALA A 126 -7.88 9.64 -4.46
N LEU A 127 -8.14 9.47 -3.17
CA LEU A 127 -9.48 9.61 -2.59
C LEU A 127 -10.02 11.05 -2.73
N LEU A 128 -9.17 12.06 -2.50
CA LEU A 128 -9.56 13.47 -2.72
C LEU A 128 -10.05 13.71 -4.14
N ARG A 129 -9.28 13.27 -5.15
CA ARG A 129 -9.68 13.39 -6.55
C ARG A 129 -11.01 12.69 -6.86
N ARG A 130 -11.27 11.54 -6.25
CA ARG A 130 -12.54 10.82 -6.42
C ARG A 130 -13.71 11.52 -5.76
N MET A 131 -13.50 12.09 -4.56
CA MET A 131 -14.52 12.93 -3.89
C MET A 131 -14.86 14.18 -4.72
N ASP A 132 -13.87 14.80 -5.36
CA ASP A 132 -14.09 15.97 -6.22
C ASP A 132 -14.90 15.63 -7.49
N GLN A 133 -14.82 14.41 -7.98
CA GLN A 133 -15.51 13.91 -9.15
C GLN A 133 -16.97 13.50 -8.88
N ASP A 134 -17.36 13.30 -7.62
CA ASP A 134 -18.73 12.95 -7.25
C ASP A 134 -19.57 14.22 -7.00
N PRO A 135 -20.49 14.56 -7.90
CA PRO A 135 -21.31 15.79 -7.77
C PRO A 135 -22.36 15.70 -6.67
N ALA A 136 -22.68 14.49 -6.19
CA ALA A 136 -23.67 14.29 -5.13
C ALA A 136 -23.10 14.59 -3.73
N ILE A 137 -21.79 14.69 -3.60
CA ILE A 137 -21.17 15.04 -2.32
C ILE A 137 -21.50 16.50 -1.95
N ARG A 138 -22.04 16.67 -0.75
CA ARG A 138 -22.34 17.98 -0.15
C ARG A 138 -21.09 18.85 -0.08
N ARG A 139 -21.20 20.10 -0.55
CA ARG A 139 -20.08 21.05 -0.55
C ARG A 139 -20.08 21.98 0.67
N ASP A 140 -21.23 22.10 1.34
CA ASP A 140 -21.48 22.95 2.49
C ASP A 140 -20.93 22.43 3.82
N ILE A 141 -20.48 21.17 3.86
CA ILE A 141 -19.97 20.52 5.07
C ILE A 141 -18.50 20.84 5.36
N TRP A 142 -17.78 21.40 4.38
CA TRP A 142 -16.35 21.65 4.51
C TRP A 142 -16.07 23.04 5.10
N ASP A 143 -15.25 23.05 6.16
CA ASP A 143 -14.78 24.27 6.83
C ASP A 143 -13.33 24.15 7.31
N GLY A 144 -12.87 25.10 8.13
CA GLY A 144 -11.51 25.09 8.66
C GLY A 144 -11.19 23.93 9.60
N ASP A 145 -12.19 23.43 10.32
CA ASP A 145 -12.04 22.32 11.27
C ASP A 145 -12.30 20.97 10.61
N PHE A 146 -13.19 20.93 9.62
CA PHE A 146 -13.57 19.74 8.85
C PHE A 146 -13.24 19.90 7.37
N SER A 147 -11.93 19.83 7.02
CA SER A 147 -11.50 19.95 5.62
C SER A 147 -11.50 18.61 4.89
N ARG A 148 -11.62 18.66 3.55
CA ARG A 148 -11.54 17.49 2.68
C ARG A 148 -10.26 16.70 2.84
N GLU A 149 -9.14 17.39 3.02
CA GLU A 149 -7.82 16.78 3.20
C GLU A 149 -7.73 16.05 4.54
N ARG A 150 -8.28 16.64 5.62
CA ARG A 150 -8.36 15.97 6.93
C ARG A 150 -9.27 14.75 6.87
N PHE A 151 -10.40 14.86 6.16
CA PHE A 151 -11.32 13.75 5.99
C PHE A 151 -10.69 12.62 5.14
N ALA A 152 -9.99 12.93 4.06
CA ALA A 152 -9.29 11.92 3.25
C ALA A 152 -8.22 11.18 4.08
N ARG A 153 -7.45 11.89 4.92
CA ARG A 153 -6.50 11.25 5.85
C ARG A 153 -7.19 10.34 6.87
N PHE A 154 -8.33 10.79 7.40
CA PHE A 154 -9.15 9.95 8.28
C PHE A 154 -9.61 8.67 7.58
N LEU A 155 -10.11 8.78 6.33
CA LEU A 155 -10.52 7.62 5.54
C LEU A 155 -9.37 6.62 5.33
N VAL A 156 -8.17 7.10 4.95
CA VAL A 156 -6.98 6.25 4.77
C VAL A 156 -6.58 5.56 6.05
N ALA A 157 -6.53 6.29 7.17
CA ALA A 157 -6.20 5.72 8.47
C ALA A 157 -7.20 4.64 8.88
N HIS A 158 -8.50 4.91 8.73
CA HIS A 158 -9.55 3.97 9.09
C HIS A 158 -9.60 2.74 8.17
N LEU A 159 -9.44 2.93 6.86
CA LEU A 159 -9.27 1.82 5.91
C LEU A 159 -8.09 0.93 6.29
N THR A 160 -6.96 1.52 6.68
CA THR A 160 -5.78 0.77 7.12
C THR A 160 -6.08 -0.08 8.37
N LEU A 161 -6.85 0.44 9.31
CA LEU A 161 -7.30 -0.32 10.50
C LEU A 161 -8.23 -1.47 10.10
N LEU A 162 -9.24 -1.20 9.27
CA LEU A 162 -10.19 -2.21 8.80
C LEU A 162 -9.50 -3.33 8.01
N LEU A 163 -8.53 -2.99 7.16
CA LEU A 163 -7.77 -3.97 6.38
C LEU A 163 -6.93 -4.92 7.27
N ARG A 164 -6.55 -4.49 8.48
CA ARG A 164 -5.81 -5.30 9.45
C ARG A 164 -6.72 -6.09 10.40
N ALA A 165 -7.98 -5.68 10.53
CA ALA A 165 -8.92 -6.33 11.42
C ALA A 165 -9.28 -7.75 10.92
N PRO A 166 -9.38 -8.76 11.78
CA PRO A 166 -9.83 -10.09 11.39
C PRO A 166 -11.30 -10.07 10.93
N GLU A 167 -12.15 -9.31 11.61
CA GLU A 167 -13.57 -9.13 11.31
C GLU A 167 -13.89 -7.63 11.17
N PRO A 168 -13.67 -7.03 9.98
CA PRO A 168 -13.86 -5.60 9.79
C PRO A 168 -15.35 -5.24 9.64
N ASP A 169 -15.83 -4.27 10.41
CA ASP A 169 -17.15 -3.68 10.22
C ASP A 169 -17.12 -2.57 9.13
N VAL A 170 -17.01 -3.01 7.90
CA VAL A 170 -17.01 -2.13 6.73
C VAL A 170 -18.37 -1.48 6.53
N GLY A 171 -19.46 -2.20 6.83
CA GLY A 171 -20.81 -1.71 6.67
C GLY A 171 -21.07 -0.44 7.49
N PHE A 172 -20.66 -0.44 8.76
CA PHE A 172 -20.76 0.74 9.61
C PHE A 172 -19.88 1.90 9.11
N PHE A 173 -18.65 1.61 8.70
CA PHE A 173 -17.76 2.63 8.16
C PHE A 173 -18.35 3.31 6.91
N LEU A 174 -18.87 2.53 5.95
CA LEU A 174 -19.50 3.07 4.75
C LEU A 174 -20.79 3.84 5.06
N ALA A 175 -21.58 3.37 6.03
CA ALA A 175 -22.77 4.07 6.48
C ALA A 175 -22.42 5.43 7.10
N LEU A 176 -21.33 5.52 7.88
CA LEU A 176 -20.82 6.77 8.43
C LEU A 176 -20.39 7.73 7.32
N VAL A 177 -19.58 7.26 6.36
CA VAL A 177 -19.12 8.05 5.20
C VAL A 177 -20.31 8.58 4.42
N ARG A 178 -21.28 7.73 4.11
CA ARG A 178 -22.51 8.12 3.39
C ARG A 178 -23.28 9.19 4.13
N ARG A 179 -23.49 9.02 5.43
CA ARG A 179 -24.24 9.99 6.25
C ARG A 179 -23.56 11.36 6.37
N ILE A 180 -22.25 11.40 6.24
CA ILE A 180 -21.47 12.65 6.28
C ILE A 180 -21.53 13.34 4.91
N LEU A 181 -21.32 12.59 3.84
CA LEU A 181 -21.09 13.16 2.51
C LEU A 181 -22.38 13.49 1.74
N TYR A 182 -23.46 12.74 2.00
CA TYR A 182 -24.77 12.85 1.31
C TYR A 182 -25.90 13.20 2.28
#